data_d944da4dabb226c20b0d07e6a621dd6b
#
_entry.id   d944da4dabb226c20b0d07e6a621dd6b
#
_cell.length_a   1.000
_cell.length_b   1.000
_cell.length_c   1.000
_cell.angle_alpha   90.00
_cell.angle_beta   90.00
_cell.angle_gamma   90.00
#
_symmetry.space_group_name_H-M   'P 1'
#
loop_
_entity.id
_entity.type
_entity.pdbx_description
1 polymer ?
#
loop_
_entity_poly.entity_id
_entity_poly.type
_entity_poly.pdbx_seq_one_letter_code
_entity_poly.pdbx_strand_id
1 'polypeptide(L)'
;TKLAHAHIGDAFTRGLSGGEKRRVSVATELLTSPGVMFLDEPTTGLDATNAAKVVDILAGLGALGVTILLSIHQPRPDIFRLLDRVLVMSSDGRVVYSGPSLDAEAHFESMRNVPRKPEAVNIADFMLDVVLSADDDDIDAMIDDFEKSDVRANGRNMTHTLRVRCEDGDGGGDDAAATPLTKYVASYPRQVRALLRRMVRNVRRHPFLILLHFVATGVASLGLGGVFFAAGKDTGGIQNRMGCLFFILLYLTLMSLSSLPVWREDRLLFLRERSNGAYGVNAYFTSTLLFDVLPMRVLPPFFFGLITYQMIGLNEGDEDCLAWFVLTLIVTNVAATCMCMAIGAASRSVASANAIASLCFLVAALFGGFLLNKDQIPRYARWIAAVSFVNYGYEALVVNEFADNPRTFTLTSGWNSTTLPNEVPVPGEKVLSTFGFHVAEVSPDVAVVCAQAAFFACASYVMLRNAERETAPTWSGAWRACARFVGECWRRRYLVEKRSAARATTTTDEEESMLPSSEFTVAYDSDEYSSDDDDGEEEEDEI
;
A
#
# COMPACT_ATOMS: atom_id res chain seq x y z
N THR A 1 -7.52 -8.45 35.50
CA THR A 1 -8.74 -7.64 35.50
C THR A 1 -8.48 -6.15 35.75
N LYS A 2 -7.46 -5.78 36.56
CA LYS A 2 -7.13 -4.36 36.81
C LYS A 2 -6.68 -3.62 35.54
N LEU A 3 -6.08 -4.32 34.58
CA LEU A 3 -5.54 -3.74 33.34
C LEU A 3 -6.52 -3.82 32.14
N ALA A 4 -7.72 -4.39 32.30
CA ALA A 4 -8.65 -4.61 31.19
C ALA A 4 -9.11 -3.31 30.48
N HIS A 5 -9.06 -2.20 31.19
CA HIS A 5 -9.45 -0.88 30.69
C HIS A 5 -8.25 0.09 30.53
N ALA A 6 -7.03 -0.38 30.82
CA ALA A 6 -5.83 0.45 30.66
C ALA A 6 -5.47 0.59 29.18
N HIS A 7 -5.02 1.78 28.79
CA HIS A 7 -4.47 2.00 27.45
C HIS A 7 -3.09 1.34 27.34
N ILE A 8 -2.81 0.71 26.20
CA ILE A 8 -1.49 0.14 25.94
C ILE A 8 -0.43 1.25 25.92
N GLY A 9 -0.82 2.44 25.41
CA GLY A 9 0.04 3.61 25.32
C GLY A 9 1.06 3.51 24.17
N ASP A 10 1.48 4.68 23.69
CA ASP A 10 2.49 4.86 22.64
C ASP A 10 3.63 5.77 23.14
N ALA A 11 4.44 6.32 22.23
CA ALA A 11 5.52 7.24 22.56
C ALA A 11 5.05 8.56 23.20
N PHE A 12 3.80 8.96 22.95
CA PHE A 12 3.23 10.24 23.38
C PHE A 12 2.19 10.08 24.50
N THR A 13 1.55 8.91 24.57
CA THR A 13 0.51 8.63 25.58
C THR A 13 0.98 7.60 26.58
N ARG A 14 0.93 7.97 27.89
CA ARG A 14 1.27 7.05 28.97
C ARG A 14 0.32 5.86 28.99
N GLY A 15 0.86 4.65 29.06
CA GLY A 15 0.07 3.42 29.10
C GLY A 15 0.68 2.34 29.98
N LEU A 16 0.58 1.08 29.54
CA LEU A 16 1.12 -0.09 30.22
C LEU A 16 2.65 0.01 30.37
N SER A 17 3.18 -0.54 31.47
CA SER A 17 4.61 -0.74 31.67
C SER A 17 5.19 -1.70 30.62
N GLY A 18 6.51 -1.68 30.42
CA GLY A 18 7.18 -2.56 29.46
C GLY A 18 6.85 -4.04 29.68
N GLY A 19 6.90 -4.50 30.95
CA GLY A 19 6.55 -5.88 31.29
C GLY A 19 5.07 -6.23 31.05
N GLU A 20 4.17 -5.27 31.26
CA GLU A 20 2.76 -5.47 30.94
C GLU A 20 2.52 -5.55 29.44
N LYS A 21 3.19 -4.71 28.63
CA LYS A 21 3.14 -4.76 27.16
C LYS A 21 3.63 -6.11 26.65
N ARG A 22 4.74 -6.64 27.19
CA ARG A 22 5.27 -7.97 26.82
C ARG A 22 4.29 -9.08 27.15
N ARG A 23 3.69 -9.07 28.35
CA ARG A 23 2.64 -10.06 28.72
C ARG A 23 1.41 -9.98 27.81
N VAL A 24 0.99 -8.78 27.42
CA VAL A 24 -0.10 -8.61 26.44
C VAL A 24 0.29 -9.17 25.08
N SER A 25 1.54 -8.97 24.63
CA SER A 25 2.03 -9.54 23.37
C SER A 25 1.99 -11.07 23.40
N VAL A 26 2.54 -11.70 24.43
CA VAL A 26 2.48 -13.17 24.61
C VAL A 26 1.03 -13.67 24.65
N ALA A 27 0.16 -12.99 25.41
CA ALA A 27 -1.26 -13.36 25.48
C ALA A 27 -1.99 -13.24 24.14
N THR A 28 -1.58 -12.31 23.29
CA THR A 28 -2.16 -12.16 21.94
C THR A 28 -1.80 -13.35 21.05
N GLU A 29 -0.55 -13.79 21.08
CA GLU A 29 -0.10 -14.96 20.32
C GLU A 29 -0.76 -16.26 20.81
N LEU A 30 -0.98 -16.40 22.10
CA LEU A 30 -1.65 -17.55 22.72
C LEU A 30 -3.12 -17.72 22.29
N LEU A 31 -3.77 -16.65 21.80
CA LEU A 31 -5.16 -16.75 21.30
C LEU A 31 -5.29 -17.69 20.08
N THR A 32 -4.21 -17.93 19.37
CA THR A 32 -4.17 -18.87 18.23
C THR A 32 -3.90 -20.31 18.66
N SER A 33 -3.69 -20.56 19.96
CA SER A 33 -3.32 -21.87 20.52
C SER A 33 -2.13 -22.52 19.77
N PRO A 34 -0.98 -21.83 19.68
CA PRO A 34 0.16 -22.33 18.90
C PRO A 34 0.79 -23.54 19.61
N GLY A 35 1.21 -24.56 18.85
CA GLY A 35 2.02 -25.66 19.36
C GLY A 35 3.48 -25.26 19.59
N VAL A 36 3.98 -24.22 18.88
CA VAL A 36 5.34 -23.70 18.97
C VAL A 36 5.31 -22.19 19.00
N MET A 37 6.09 -21.57 19.90
CA MET A 37 6.26 -20.12 19.99
C MET A 37 7.72 -19.73 19.84
N PHE A 38 8.00 -18.71 19.05
CA PHE A 38 9.31 -18.07 18.92
C PHE A 38 9.25 -16.68 19.55
N LEU A 39 10.16 -16.41 20.48
CA LEU A 39 10.22 -15.16 21.23
C LEU A 39 11.63 -14.58 21.12
N ASP A 40 11.73 -13.41 20.53
CA ASP A 40 13.01 -12.71 20.43
C ASP A 40 13.14 -11.71 21.56
N GLU A 41 14.13 -11.92 22.42
CA GLU A 41 14.48 -11.10 23.59
C GLU A 41 13.25 -10.66 24.43
N PRO A 42 12.40 -11.56 24.93
CA PRO A 42 11.17 -11.19 25.62
C PRO A 42 11.40 -10.46 26.95
N THR A 43 12.63 -10.45 27.44
CA THR A 43 13.05 -9.85 28.72
C THR A 43 13.76 -8.51 28.57
N THR A 44 14.16 -8.12 27.36
CA THR A 44 14.91 -6.88 27.10
C THR A 44 14.08 -5.64 27.44
N GLY A 45 14.70 -4.69 28.15
CA GLY A 45 14.05 -3.47 28.62
C GLY A 45 13.10 -3.65 29.80
N LEU A 46 13.14 -4.82 30.48
CA LEU A 46 12.41 -5.08 31.70
C LEU A 46 13.33 -5.03 32.92
N ASP A 47 12.78 -4.61 34.06
CA ASP A 47 13.42 -4.80 35.35
C ASP A 47 13.48 -6.30 35.72
N ALA A 48 14.41 -6.68 36.53
CA ALA A 48 14.68 -8.07 36.88
C ALA A 48 13.45 -8.84 37.39
N THR A 49 12.61 -8.19 38.18
CA THR A 49 11.38 -8.80 38.73
C THR A 49 10.33 -9.07 37.64
N ASN A 50 10.15 -8.14 36.69
CA ASN A 50 9.23 -8.34 35.61
C ASN A 50 9.76 -9.33 34.56
N ALA A 51 11.06 -9.36 34.29
CA ALA A 51 11.69 -10.36 33.44
C ALA A 51 11.45 -11.78 33.98
N ALA A 52 11.71 -12.01 35.27
CA ALA A 52 11.46 -13.30 35.93
C ALA A 52 9.98 -13.73 35.82
N LYS A 53 9.04 -12.81 36.06
CA LYS A 53 7.59 -13.11 35.89
C LYS A 53 7.20 -13.48 34.47
N VAL A 54 7.82 -12.87 33.46
CA VAL A 54 7.55 -13.23 32.05
C VAL A 54 8.03 -14.64 31.77
N VAL A 55 9.26 -14.98 32.19
CA VAL A 55 9.84 -16.32 31.96
C VAL A 55 9.09 -17.40 32.75
N ASP A 56 8.68 -17.11 33.99
CA ASP A 56 7.85 -18.02 34.79
C ASP A 56 6.52 -18.38 34.12
N ILE A 57 5.85 -17.37 33.51
CA ILE A 57 4.64 -17.61 32.70
C ILE A 57 4.96 -18.48 31.49
N LEU A 58 6.09 -18.23 30.80
CA LEU A 58 6.51 -19.01 29.65
C LEU A 58 6.83 -20.46 30.04
N ALA A 59 7.55 -20.68 31.16
CA ALA A 59 7.80 -22.02 31.71
C ALA A 59 6.49 -22.75 32.03
N GLY A 60 5.50 -22.05 32.62
CA GLY A 60 4.17 -22.59 32.86
C GLY A 60 3.44 -23.01 31.56
N LEU A 61 3.60 -22.27 30.49
CA LEU A 61 3.06 -22.62 29.17
C LEU A 61 3.79 -23.83 28.56
N GLY A 62 5.11 -23.94 28.76
CA GLY A 62 5.90 -25.10 28.39
C GLY A 62 5.38 -26.38 29.07
N ALA A 63 5.07 -26.30 30.36
CA ALA A 63 4.47 -27.39 31.11
C ALA A 63 3.08 -27.80 30.60
N LEU A 64 2.34 -26.89 29.93
CA LEU A 64 1.07 -27.16 29.29
C LEU A 64 1.21 -27.72 27.85
N GLY A 65 2.44 -27.99 27.39
CA GLY A 65 2.71 -28.63 26.11
C GLY A 65 2.99 -27.66 24.95
N VAL A 66 3.19 -26.36 25.21
CA VAL A 66 3.63 -25.40 24.18
C VAL A 66 5.15 -25.45 24.08
N THR A 67 5.70 -25.74 22.91
CA THR A 67 7.14 -25.65 22.68
C THR A 67 7.56 -24.18 22.54
N ILE A 68 8.48 -23.72 23.39
CA ILE A 68 8.91 -22.32 23.41
C ILE A 68 10.40 -22.23 23.07
N LEU A 69 10.72 -21.50 22.01
CA LEU A 69 12.09 -21.11 21.66
C LEU A 69 12.23 -19.61 21.89
N LEU A 70 13.22 -19.24 22.69
CA LEU A 70 13.43 -17.83 23.00
C LEU A 70 14.92 -17.47 22.98
N SER A 71 15.23 -16.26 22.53
CA SER A 71 16.54 -15.65 22.75
C SER A 71 16.51 -14.85 24.05
N ILE A 72 17.56 -14.96 24.88
CA ILE A 72 17.71 -14.18 26.11
C ILE A 72 19.12 -13.62 26.15
N HIS A 73 19.23 -12.34 26.45
CA HIS A 73 20.50 -11.70 26.72
C HIS A 73 20.79 -11.72 28.23
N GLN A 74 21.91 -12.32 28.66
CA GLN A 74 22.40 -12.35 30.04
C GLN A 74 21.33 -12.69 31.09
N PRO A 75 20.72 -13.91 31.06
CA PRO A 75 19.69 -14.27 32.02
C PRO A 75 20.28 -14.38 33.43
N ARG A 76 19.54 -13.91 34.43
CA ARG A 76 19.89 -14.13 35.84
C ARG A 76 19.86 -15.63 36.20
N PRO A 77 20.54 -16.06 37.26
CA PRO A 77 20.58 -17.47 37.67
C PRO A 77 19.20 -18.09 37.93
N ASP A 78 18.26 -17.28 38.46
CA ASP A 78 16.87 -17.71 38.70
C ASP A 78 16.11 -17.95 37.38
N ILE A 79 16.34 -17.13 36.35
CA ILE A 79 15.77 -17.31 35.02
C ILE A 79 16.42 -18.48 34.27
N PHE A 80 17.77 -18.60 34.36
CA PHE A 80 18.49 -19.68 33.71
C PHE A 80 18.02 -21.08 34.14
N ARG A 81 17.69 -21.24 35.41
CA ARG A 81 17.19 -22.51 35.99
C ARG A 81 15.78 -22.89 35.50
N LEU A 82 15.01 -21.93 34.94
CA LEU A 82 13.69 -22.20 34.38
C LEU A 82 13.76 -22.72 32.93
N LEU A 83 14.95 -22.70 32.31
CA LEU A 83 15.15 -23.17 30.95
C LEU A 83 15.40 -24.67 30.95
N ASP A 84 14.64 -25.45 30.18
CA ASP A 84 14.87 -26.89 30.04
C ASP A 84 16.14 -27.19 29.25
N ARG A 85 16.36 -26.45 28.17
CA ARG A 85 17.52 -26.62 27.27
C ARG A 85 18.09 -25.27 26.86
N VAL A 86 19.41 -25.26 26.64
CA VAL A 86 20.17 -24.09 26.24
C VAL A 86 20.91 -24.38 24.93
N LEU A 87 20.95 -23.43 24.03
CA LEU A 87 21.75 -23.39 22.82
C LEU A 87 22.74 -22.22 22.93
N VAL A 88 24.03 -22.52 22.92
CA VAL A 88 25.11 -21.52 22.92
C VAL A 88 25.80 -21.55 21.57
N MET A 89 25.95 -20.38 20.96
CA MET A 89 26.55 -20.21 19.64
C MET A 89 27.76 -19.29 19.73
N SER A 90 28.75 -19.54 18.90
CA SER A 90 29.90 -18.64 18.72
C SER A 90 29.53 -17.41 17.90
N SER A 91 30.42 -16.43 17.82
CA SER A 91 30.22 -15.18 17.07
C SER A 91 29.97 -15.38 15.56
N ASP A 92 30.53 -16.45 15.01
CA ASP A 92 30.32 -16.86 13.59
C ASP A 92 29.08 -17.75 13.36
N GLY A 93 28.30 -18.02 14.42
CA GLY A 93 27.04 -18.75 14.34
C GLY A 93 27.17 -20.28 14.43
N ARG A 94 28.33 -20.81 14.80
CA ARG A 94 28.52 -22.25 15.04
C ARG A 94 28.02 -22.64 16.43
N VAL A 95 27.53 -23.87 16.59
CA VAL A 95 26.98 -24.37 17.86
C VAL A 95 28.09 -24.90 18.74
N VAL A 96 28.31 -24.26 19.87
CA VAL A 96 29.27 -24.69 20.90
C VAL A 96 28.64 -25.64 21.90
N TYR A 97 27.36 -25.43 22.24
CA TYR A 97 26.62 -26.29 23.16
C TYR A 97 25.13 -26.35 22.79
N SER A 98 24.51 -27.50 22.88
CA SER A 98 23.06 -27.69 22.74
C SER A 98 22.62 -28.85 23.64
N GLY A 99 22.12 -28.53 24.83
CA GLY A 99 21.77 -29.56 25.80
C GLY A 99 20.89 -29.04 26.95
N PRO A 100 20.63 -29.88 27.96
CA PRO A 100 19.94 -29.48 29.18
C PRO A 100 20.68 -28.32 29.88
N SER A 101 19.93 -27.36 30.43
CA SER A 101 20.53 -26.20 31.12
C SER A 101 21.31 -26.61 32.35
N LEU A 102 20.89 -27.68 33.04
CA LEU A 102 21.54 -28.20 34.23
C LEU A 102 22.91 -28.84 33.96
N ASP A 103 23.11 -29.39 32.74
CA ASP A 103 24.37 -30.05 32.36
C ASP A 103 25.38 -29.06 31.78
N ALA A 104 24.96 -27.83 31.46
CA ALA A 104 25.78 -26.85 30.78
C ALA A 104 27.04 -26.47 31.55
N GLU A 105 26.95 -26.26 32.88
CA GLU A 105 28.09 -25.90 33.75
C GLU A 105 29.14 -27.00 33.74
N ALA A 106 28.73 -28.23 34.00
CA ALA A 106 29.62 -29.38 34.02
C ALA A 106 30.29 -29.63 32.67
N HIS A 107 29.57 -29.41 31.58
CA HIS A 107 30.08 -29.55 30.22
C HIS A 107 31.17 -28.53 29.92
N PHE A 108 30.93 -27.24 30.18
CA PHE A 108 31.90 -26.16 29.95
C PHE A 108 33.14 -26.33 30.83
N GLU A 109 32.99 -26.77 32.08
CA GLU A 109 34.13 -27.05 32.96
C GLU A 109 34.96 -28.29 32.55
N SER A 110 34.38 -29.19 31.76
CA SER A 110 35.06 -30.37 31.21
C SER A 110 35.80 -30.11 29.89
N MET A 111 35.56 -28.97 29.24
CA MET A 111 36.20 -28.61 27.96
C MET A 111 37.70 -28.29 28.18
N ARG A 112 38.49 -28.59 27.15
CA ARG A 112 39.91 -28.22 27.15
C ARG A 112 40.05 -26.70 27.04
N ASN A 113 41.05 -26.16 27.76
CA ASN A 113 41.36 -24.72 27.76
C ASN A 113 40.29 -23.80 28.36
N VAL A 114 39.24 -24.32 28.96
CA VAL A 114 38.23 -23.51 29.65
C VAL A 114 38.57 -23.42 31.15
N PRO A 115 38.69 -22.20 31.72
CA PRO A 115 38.93 -22.04 33.15
C PRO A 115 37.71 -22.50 33.95
N ARG A 116 37.94 -22.93 35.22
CA ARG A 116 36.82 -23.22 36.11
C ARG A 116 36.02 -21.98 36.42
N LYS A 117 34.69 -22.13 36.45
CA LYS A 117 33.77 -21.02 36.71
C LYS A 117 34.01 -20.49 38.15
N PRO A 118 34.26 -19.19 38.35
CA PRO A 118 34.29 -18.57 39.68
C PRO A 118 32.91 -18.69 40.35
N GLU A 119 32.88 -18.98 41.67
CA GLU A 119 31.63 -19.17 42.41
C GLU A 119 30.66 -17.96 42.33
N ALA A 120 31.20 -16.75 42.21
CA ALA A 120 30.42 -15.52 42.16
C ALA A 120 29.85 -15.19 40.77
N VAL A 121 30.28 -15.90 39.73
CA VAL A 121 29.85 -15.60 38.33
C VAL A 121 28.65 -16.44 37.95
N ASN A 122 27.67 -15.80 37.29
CA ASN A 122 26.51 -16.46 36.73
C ASN A 122 26.95 -17.41 35.60
N ILE A 123 26.34 -18.58 35.51
CA ILE A 123 26.68 -19.58 34.50
C ILE A 123 26.47 -19.03 33.07
N ALA A 124 25.42 -18.24 32.81
CA ALA A 124 25.17 -17.66 31.52
C ALA A 124 26.25 -16.65 31.09
N ASP A 125 26.69 -15.80 32.04
CA ASP A 125 27.75 -14.83 31.78
C ASP A 125 29.09 -15.57 31.59
N PHE A 126 29.36 -16.59 32.39
CA PHE A 126 30.56 -17.43 32.26
C PHE A 126 30.64 -18.08 30.86
N MET A 127 29.56 -18.72 30.40
CA MET A 127 29.52 -19.34 29.06
C MET A 127 29.77 -18.34 27.95
N LEU A 128 29.14 -17.15 28.04
CA LEU A 128 29.33 -16.09 27.04
C LEU A 128 30.77 -15.55 27.08
N ASP A 129 31.33 -15.29 28.25
CA ASP A 129 32.69 -14.79 28.39
C ASP A 129 33.71 -15.79 27.81
N VAL A 130 33.52 -17.08 28.07
CA VAL A 130 34.36 -18.14 27.51
C VAL A 130 34.31 -18.15 25.99
N VAL A 131 33.11 -18.11 25.41
CA VAL A 131 32.93 -18.16 23.95
C VAL A 131 33.38 -16.85 23.26
N LEU A 132 33.18 -15.69 23.88
CA LEU A 132 33.57 -14.40 23.32
C LEU A 132 35.08 -14.12 23.44
N SER A 133 35.76 -14.72 24.44
CA SER A 133 37.20 -14.56 24.62
C SER A 133 38.05 -15.64 23.91
N ALA A 134 37.40 -16.65 23.34
CA ALA A 134 38.07 -17.75 22.65
C ALA A 134 38.50 -17.34 21.24
N ASP A 135 39.71 -17.76 20.85
CA ASP A 135 40.19 -17.66 19.47
C ASP A 135 39.54 -18.74 18.60
N ASP A 136 39.66 -18.63 17.27
CA ASP A 136 39.04 -19.57 16.32
C ASP A 136 39.48 -21.03 16.56
N ASP A 137 40.73 -21.26 16.94
CA ASP A 137 41.28 -22.61 17.29
C ASP A 137 40.64 -23.16 18.57
N ASP A 138 40.40 -22.31 19.58
CA ASP A 138 39.73 -22.69 20.82
C ASP A 138 38.23 -22.97 20.57
N ILE A 139 37.59 -22.19 19.71
CA ILE A 139 36.19 -22.44 19.31
C ILE A 139 36.10 -23.79 18.59
N ASP A 140 37.02 -24.11 17.68
CA ASP A 140 37.05 -25.40 17.00
C ASP A 140 37.24 -26.56 17.99
N ALA A 141 38.12 -26.38 18.98
CA ALA A 141 38.32 -27.37 20.06
C ALA A 141 37.04 -27.55 20.91
N MET A 142 36.34 -26.47 21.26
CA MET A 142 35.08 -26.54 22.00
C MET A 142 33.97 -27.26 21.20
N ILE A 143 33.88 -26.99 19.89
CA ILE A 143 32.92 -27.68 19.01
C ILE A 143 33.27 -29.17 18.93
N ASP A 144 34.54 -29.50 18.78
CA ASP A 144 35.03 -30.89 18.77
C ASP A 144 34.72 -31.62 20.07
N ASP A 145 34.93 -30.98 21.22
CA ASP A 145 34.62 -31.53 22.53
C ASP A 145 33.09 -31.73 22.71
N PHE A 146 32.27 -30.79 22.21
CA PHE A 146 30.82 -30.94 22.22
C PHE A 146 30.35 -32.09 21.29
N GLU A 147 30.89 -32.19 20.05
CA GLU A 147 30.57 -33.27 19.11
C GLU A 147 30.86 -34.67 19.65
N LYS A 148 31.88 -34.82 20.50
CA LYS A 148 32.29 -36.06 21.16
C LYS A 148 31.57 -36.30 22.48
N SER A 149 30.83 -35.33 22.99
CA SER A 149 30.19 -35.40 24.30
C SER A 149 28.97 -36.33 24.33
N ASP A 150 28.71 -36.92 25.50
CA ASP A 150 27.48 -37.71 25.75
C ASP A 150 26.20 -36.88 25.58
N VAL A 151 26.28 -35.58 25.87
CA VAL A 151 25.16 -34.64 25.67
C VAL A 151 24.74 -34.60 24.20
N ARG A 152 25.69 -34.52 23.28
CA ARG A 152 25.45 -34.55 21.84
C ARG A 152 24.93 -35.91 21.35
N ALA A 153 25.53 -37.00 21.86
CA ALA A 153 25.11 -38.35 21.54
C ALA A 153 23.66 -38.61 21.97
N ASN A 154 23.27 -38.20 23.17
CA ASN A 154 21.93 -38.29 23.70
C ASN A 154 20.92 -37.45 22.87
N GLY A 155 21.33 -36.23 22.49
CA GLY A 155 20.53 -35.37 21.62
C GLY A 155 20.26 -35.98 20.23
N ARG A 156 21.28 -36.59 19.60
CA ARG A 156 21.16 -37.31 18.32
C ARG A 156 20.22 -38.52 18.43
N ASN A 157 20.37 -39.32 19.48
CA ASN A 157 19.54 -40.48 19.74
C ASN A 157 18.09 -40.11 19.95
N MET A 158 17.82 -39.04 20.71
CA MET A 158 16.47 -38.52 20.92
C MET A 158 15.85 -38.02 19.61
N THR A 159 16.59 -37.30 18.80
CA THR A 159 16.14 -36.80 17.48
C THR A 159 15.86 -37.97 16.54
N HIS A 160 16.71 -38.99 16.52
CA HIS A 160 16.50 -40.19 15.71
C HIS A 160 15.23 -40.94 16.15
N THR A 161 15.06 -41.13 17.46
CA THR A 161 13.86 -41.81 18.00
C THR A 161 12.57 -41.09 17.66
N LEU A 162 12.58 -39.72 17.75
CA LEU A 162 11.42 -38.90 17.37
C LEU A 162 11.14 -38.99 15.87
N ARG A 163 12.19 -38.99 15.04
CA ARG A 163 12.07 -39.10 13.59
C ARG A 163 11.47 -40.47 13.18
N VAL A 164 11.98 -41.55 13.71
CA VAL A 164 11.44 -42.90 13.50
C VAL A 164 9.98 -42.98 13.94
N ARG A 165 9.64 -42.42 15.13
CA ARG A 165 8.28 -42.37 15.63
C ARG A 165 7.31 -41.56 14.74
N CYS A 166 7.79 -40.51 14.07
CA CYS A 166 7.00 -39.78 13.10
C CYS A 166 6.86 -40.52 11.76
N GLU A 167 7.88 -41.30 11.36
CA GLU A 167 7.87 -42.12 10.13
C GLU A 167 7.04 -43.38 10.31
N ASP A 168 7.10 -44.02 11.47
CA ASP A 168 6.33 -45.23 11.81
C ASP A 168 4.87 -44.94 12.21
N GLY A 169 4.52 -43.68 12.45
CA GLY A 169 3.17 -43.24 12.86
C GLY A 169 2.10 -43.32 11.76
N ASP A 170 2.42 -43.87 10.57
CA ASP A 170 1.47 -44.07 9.46
C ASP A 170 0.72 -45.44 9.54
N GLY A 171 0.63 -46.02 10.72
CA GLY A 171 -0.02 -47.33 10.94
C GLY A 171 -1.04 -47.33 12.06
N GLY A 172 -2.24 -46.85 11.81
CA GLY A 172 -3.44 -47.27 12.53
C GLY A 172 -3.83 -46.48 13.77
N GLY A 173 -4.61 -45.50 13.57
CA GLY A 173 -5.39 -44.82 14.59
C GLY A 173 -6.33 -43.81 13.94
N ASP A 174 -7.56 -44.26 13.80
CA ASP A 174 -8.76 -43.51 13.49
C ASP A 174 -8.60 -42.24 12.64
N ASP A 175 -9.24 -42.26 11.50
CA ASP A 175 -9.62 -41.12 10.65
C ASP A 175 -10.25 -39.98 11.47
N ALA A 176 -9.49 -39.37 12.35
CA ALA A 176 -9.65 -37.95 12.60
C ALA A 176 -9.24 -37.33 11.29
N ALA A 177 -10.18 -37.28 10.35
CA ALA A 177 -10.09 -36.57 9.09
C ALA A 177 -9.28 -35.34 9.35
N ALA A 178 -8.03 -35.27 8.82
CA ALA A 178 -7.21 -34.08 8.85
C ALA A 178 -8.08 -33.04 8.15
N THR A 179 -8.88 -32.37 8.94
CA THR A 179 -9.64 -31.21 8.47
C THR A 179 -8.58 -30.33 7.84
N PRO A 180 -8.70 -30.04 6.54
CA PRO A 180 -7.69 -29.25 5.85
C PRO A 180 -7.47 -28.02 6.72
N LEU A 181 -6.25 -27.88 7.25
CA LEU A 181 -5.87 -26.76 8.10
C LEU A 181 -6.23 -25.50 7.34
N THR A 182 -7.44 -25.01 7.58
CA THR A 182 -7.88 -23.76 6.97
C THR A 182 -6.88 -22.74 7.42
N LYS A 183 -6.16 -22.14 6.49
CA LYS A 183 -5.08 -21.16 6.74
C LYS A 183 -5.48 -20.12 7.79
N TYR A 184 -6.77 -19.92 8.00
CA TYR A 184 -7.34 -18.98 8.95
C TYR A 184 -8.48 -19.65 9.74
N VAL A 185 -8.45 -19.51 11.05
CA VAL A 185 -9.45 -20.07 11.96
C VAL A 185 -10.84 -19.43 11.76
N ALA A 186 -10.89 -18.13 11.46
CA ALA A 186 -12.12 -17.39 11.26
C ALA A 186 -12.57 -17.38 9.79
N SER A 187 -13.89 -17.56 9.54
CA SER A 187 -14.46 -17.41 8.20
C SER A 187 -14.33 -15.96 7.68
N TYR A 188 -14.28 -15.79 6.36
CA TYR A 188 -14.10 -14.49 5.70
C TYR A 188 -15.03 -13.36 6.24
N PRO A 189 -16.37 -13.55 6.37
CA PRO A 189 -17.24 -12.50 6.86
C PRO A 189 -16.99 -12.15 8.34
N ARG A 190 -16.52 -13.11 9.14
CA ARG A 190 -16.12 -12.84 10.54
C ARG A 190 -14.85 -11.99 10.59
N GLN A 191 -13.87 -12.28 9.72
CA GLN A 191 -12.64 -11.47 9.59
C GLN A 191 -12.97 -10.04 9.19
N VAL A 192 -13.77 -9.82 8.13
CA VAL A 192 -14.19 -8.50 7.67
C VAL A 192 -14.93 -7.74 8.79
N ARG A 193 -15.89 -8.39 9.47
CA ARG A 193 -16.62 -7.76 10.58
C ARG A 193 -15.71 -7.34 11.74
N ALA A 194 -14.72 -8.17 12.09
CA ALA A 194 -13.77 -7.87 13.15
C ALA A 194 -12.89 -6.66 12.79
N LEU A 195 -12.39 -6.61 11.55
CA LEU A 195 -11.58 -5.51 11.02
C LEU A 195 -12.40 -4.21 10.95
N LEU A 196 -13.61 -4.24 10.42
CA LEU A 196 -14.50 -3.07 10.39
C LEU A 196 -14.81 -2.54 11.80
N ARG A 197 -15.09 -3.43 12.76
CA ARG A 197 -15.29 -3.01 14.16
C ARG A 197 -14.04 -2.35 14.75
N ARG A 198 -12.85 -2.85 14.41
CA ARG A 198 -11.59 -2.25 14.82
C ARG A 198 -11.43 -0.85 14.24
N MET A 199 -11.66 -0.66 12.94
CA MET A 199 -11.57 0.63 12.25
C MET A 199 -12.58 1.65 12.82
N VAL A 200 -13.85 1.27 12.99
CA VAL A 200 -14.87 2.12 13.63
C VAL A 200 -14.45 2.54 15.04
N ARG A 201 -13.89 1.60 15.81
CA ARG A 201 -13.44 1.90 17.19
C ARG A 201 -12.27 2.87 17.21
N ASN A 202 -11.32 2.73 16.27
CA ASN A 202 -10.19 3.64 16.12
C ASN A 202 -10.67 5.06 15.80
N VAL A 203 -11.56 5.20 14.83
CA VAL A 203 -12.15 6.50 14.46
C VAL A 203 -12.87 7.15 15.64
N ARG A 204 -13.69 6.38 16.38
CA ARG A 204 -14.40 6.92 17.56
C ARG A 204 -13.47 7.36 18.69
N ARG A 205 -12.28 6.75 18.80
CA ARG A 205 -11.29 7.11 19.82
C ARG A 205 -10.40 8.28 19.39
N HIS A 206 -10.17 8.43 18.09
CA HIS A 206 -9.33 9.47 17.50
C HIS A 206 -10.07 10.22 16.38
N PRO A 207 -11.15 10.94 16.69
CA PRO A 207 -11.99 11.61 15.68
C PRO A 207 -11.33 12.85 15.08
N PHE A 208 -10.27 13.37 15.71
CA PHE A 208 -9.63 14.65 15.35
C PHE A 208 -9.17 14.69 13.90
N LEU A 209 -8.52 13.63 13.42
CA LEU A 209 -7.98 13.59 12.05
C LEU A 209 -9.09 13.63 10.98
N ILE A 210 -10.17 12.91 11.24
CA ILE A 210 -11.35 12.88 10.37
C ILE A 210 -12.06 14.22 10.38
N LEU A 211 -12.30 14.77 11.58
CA LEU A 211 -12.92 16.08 11.74
C LEU A 211 -12.10 17.16 11.02
N LEU A 212 -10.77 17.15 11.20
CA LEU A 212 -9.86 18.07 10.53
C LEU A 212 -9.98 17.98 9.00
N HIS A 213 -10.07 16.75 8.46
CA HIS A 213 -10.23 16.54 7.03
C HIS A 213 -11.54 17.15 6.49
N PHE A 214 -12.66 16.92 7.19
CA PHE A 214 -13.96 17.51 6.81
C PHE A 214 -13.97 19.04 6.95
N VAL A 215 -13.40 19.57 8.02
CA VAL A 215 -13.31 21.03 8.25
C VAL A 215 -12.42 21.67 7.16
N ALA A 216 -11.25 21.09 6.88
CA ALA A 216 -10.36 21.59 5.83
C ALA A 216 -11.04 21.57 4.45
N THR A 217 -11.77 20.50 4.13
CA THR A 217 -12.55 20.41 2.89
C THR A 217 -13.67 21.44 2.84
N GLY A 218 -14.37 21.67 3.94
CA GLY A 218 -15.42 22.68 4.05
C GLY A 218 -14.88 24.11 3.90
N VAL A 219 -13.78 24.42 4.57
CA VAL A 219 -13.11 25.74 4.44
C VAL A 219 -12.60 25.95 3.01
N ALA A 220 -12.00 24.93 2.40
CA ALA A 220 -11.54 25.02 1.03
C ALA A 220 -12.69 25.21 0.03
N SER A 221 -13.83 24.53 0.21
CA SER A 221 -15.01 24.66 -0.66
C SER A 221 -15.63 26.05 -0.57
N LEU A 222 -15.78 26.60 0.65
CA LEU A 222 -16.27 27.96 0.89
C LEU A 222 -15.29 29.01 0.35
N GLY A 223 -14.00 28.82 0.58
CA GLY A 223 -12.95 29.73 0.09
C GLY A 223 -12.94 29.79 -1.43
N LEU A 224 -12.92 28.63 -2.09
CA LEU A 224 -12.91 28.56 -3.55
C LEU A 224 -14.23 29.07 -4.14
N GLY A 225 -15.38 28.63 -3.59
CA GLY A 225 -16.70 29.13 -4.01
C GLY A 225 -16.84 30.63 -3.82
N GLY A 226 -16.22 31.21 -2.76
CA GLY A 226 -16.21 32.67 -2.52
C GLY A 226 -15.36 33.43 -3.52
N VAL A 227 -14.14 32.90 -3.85
CA VAL A 227 -13.26 33.53 -4.84
C VAL A 227 -13.89 33.57 -6.24
N PHE A 228 -14.57 32.50 -6.64
CA PHE A 228 -15.22 32.37 -7.95
C PHE A 228 -16.73 32.58 -7.89
N PHE A 229 -17.22 33.32 -6.88
CA PHE A 229 -18.66 33.52 -6.67
C PHE A 229 -19.34 34.14 -7.90
N ALA A 230 -20.45 33.51 -8.33
CA ALA A 230 -21.26 33.94 -9.47
C ALA A 230 -20.39 34.26 -10.71
N ALA A 231 -19.54 33.31 -11.12
CA ALA A 231 -18.63 33.49 -12.24
C ALA A 231 -19.36 34.01 -13.51
N GLY A 232 -18.82 35.07 -14.13
CA GLY A 232 -19.41 35.76 -15.29
C GLY A 232 -19.59 34.85 -16.51
N LYS A 233 -20.18 35.44 -17.56
CA LYS A 233 -20.40 34.77 -18.87
C LYS A 233 -19.52 35.35 -19.98
N ASP A 234 -18.71 36.35 -19.64
CA ASP A 234 -17.74 37.00 -20.52
C ASP A 234 -16.46 36.12 -20.68
N THR A 235 -15.52 36.57 -21.45
CA THR A 235 -14.25 35.88 -21.69
C THR A 235 -13.53 35.57 -20.37
N GLY A 236 -13.54 36.53 -19.43
CA GLY A 236 -12.98 36.34 -18.09
C GLY A 236 -13.74 35.29 -17.29
N GLY A 237 -15.08 35.26 -17.40
CA GLY A 237 -15.93 34.27 -16.77
C GLY A 237 -15.68 32.84 -17.27
N ILE A 238 -15.46 32.66 -18.59
CA ILE A 238 -15.08 31.36 -19.17
C ILE A 238 -13.74 30.89 -18.58
N GLN A 239 -12.73 31.76 -18.55
CA GLN A 239 -11.43 31.44 -17.99
C GLN A 239 -11.52 31.09 -16.50
N ASN A 240 -12.31 31.87 -15.74
CA ASN A 240 -12.52 31.63 -14.30
C ASN A 240 -13.22 30.28 -14.05
N ARG A 241 -14.24 29.91 -14.84
CA ARG A 241 -14.92 28.61 -14.73
C ARG A 241 -13.96 27.45 -15.00
N MET A 242 -13.22 27.51 -16.10
CA MET A 242 -12.23 26.49 -16.46
C MET A 242 -11.12 26.36 -15.39
N GLY A 243 -10.58 27.50 -14.93
CA GLY A 243 -9.57 27.51 -13.86
C GLY A 243 -10.09 26.97 -12.55
N CYS A 244 -11.31 27.32 -12.18
CA CYS A 244 -11.96 26.82 -10.97
C CYS A 244 -12.18 25.30 -11.02
N LEU A 245 -12.71 24.76 -12.11
CA LEU A 245 -12.90 23.31 -12.30
C LEU A 245 -11.58 22.56 -12.21
N PHE A 246 -10.52 23.09 -12.80
CA PHE A 246 -9.19 22.50 -12.71
C PHE A 246 -8.67 22.53 -11.27
N PHE A 247 -8.84 23.65 -10.57
CA PHE A 247 -8.35 23.80 -9.19
C PHE A 247 -9.12 22.89 -8.21
N ILE A 248 -10.43 22.74 -8.38
CA ILE A 248 -11.26 21.80 -7.61
C ILE A 248 -10.69 20.37 -7.74
N LEU A 249 -10.45 19.94 -8.97
CA LEU A 249 -9.95 18.61 -9.25
C LEU A 249 -8.54 18.40 -8.68
N LEU A 250 -7.66 19.39 -8.87
CA LEU A 250 -6.30 19.38 -8.34
C LEU A 250 -6.29 19.32 -6.81
N TYR A 251 -7.10 20.13 -6.14
CA TYR A 251 -7.23 20.13 -4.68
C TYR A 251 -7.63 18.74 -4.15
N LEU A 252 -8.69 18.16 -4.68
CA LEU A 252 -9.16 16.84 -4.26
C LEU A 252 -8.13 15.73 -4.53
N THR A 253 -7.43 15.81 -5.67
CA THR A 253 -6.36 14.87 -6.02
C THR A 253 -5.20 14.97 -5.02
N LEU A 254 -4.73 16.18 -4.70
CA LEU A 254 -3.64 16.39 -3.74
C LEU A 254 -4.03 15.98 -2.32
N MET A 255 -5.29 16.17 -1.92
CA MET A 255 -5.79 15.69 -0.62
C MET A 255 -5.67 14.17 -0.45
N SER A 256 -5.63 13.41 -1.55
CA SER A 256 -5.43 11.95 -1.49
C SER A 256 -4.05 11.55 -0.99
N LEU A 257 -3.02 12.42 -1.08
CA LEU A 257 -1.68 12.16 -0.54
C LEU A 257 -1.68 11.97 0.98
N SER A 258 -2.61 12.61 1.69
CA SER A 258 -2.74 12.50 3.15
C SER A 258 -3.00 11.09 3.65
N SER A 259 -3.46 10.19 2.78
CA SER A 259 -3.72 8.78 3.13
C SER A 259 -2.45 7.91 3.15
N LEU A 260 -1.37 8.31 2.47
CA LEU A 260 -0.17 7.49 2.32
C LEU A 260 0.51 7.11 3.66
N PRO A 261 0.70 8.03 4.64
CA PRO A 261 1.27 7.68 5.94
C PRO A 261 0.42 6.64 6.68
N VAL A 262 -0.90 6.85 6.73
CA VAL A 262 -1.85 5.98 7.42
C VAL A 262 -1.80 4.55 6.85
N TRP A 263 -1.84 4.40 5.53
CA TRP A 263 -1.79 3.09 4.90
C TRP A 263 -0.44 2.40 5.05
N ARG A 264 0.63 3.15 5.18
CA ARG A 264 1.95 2.57 5.41
C ARG A 264 2.05 1.96 6.82
N GLU A 265 1.55 2.64 7.82
CA GLU A 265 1.50 2.14 9.21
C GLU A 265 0.57 0.92 9.31
N ASP A 266 -0.62 1.01 8.74
CA ASP A 266 -1.58 -0.10 8.70
C ASP A 266 -1.02 -1.32 7.94
N ARG A 267 -0.20 -1.11 6.89
CA ARG A 267 0.45 -2.20 6.17
C ARG A 267 1.43 -2.98 7.05
N LEU A 268 2.22 -2.32 7.88
CA LEU A 268 3.16 -3.00 8.79
C LEU A 268 2.40 -3.89 9.79
N LEU A 269 1.31 -3.36 10.34
CA LEU A 269 0.42 -4.11 11.20
C LEU A 269 -0.23 -5.30 10.46
N PHE A 270 -0.72 -5.06 9.24
CA PHE A 270 -1.30 -6.09 8.39
C PHE A 270 -0.32 -7.24 8.11
N LEU A 271 0.93 -6.94 7.75
CA LEU A 271 1.94 -7.97 7.45
C LEU A 271 2.21 -8.83 8.69
N ARG A 272 2.34 -8.23 9.87
CA ARG A 272 2.53 -8.94 11.14
C ARG A 272 1.33 -9.81 11.51
N GLU A 273 0.11 -9.27 11.45
CA GLU A 273 -1.10 -10.02 11.80
C GLU A 273 -1.39 -11.13 10.78
N ARG A 274 -1.03 -10.93 9.51
CA ARG A 274 -1.16 -11.94 8.47
C ARG A 274 -0.17 -13.09 8.65
N SER A 275 1.10 -12.79 8.99
CA SER A 275 2.11 -13.82 9.29
C SER A 275 1.66 -14.70 10.47
N ASN A 276 1.01 -14.11 11.46
CA ASN A 276 0.43 -14.83 12.60
C ASN A 276 -0.90 -15.56 12.28
N GLY A 277 -1.34 -15.56 11.01
CA GLY A 277 -2.55 -16.30 10.60
C GLY A 277 -3.88 -15.69 11.06
N ALA A 278 -3.90 -14.41 11.50
CA ALA A 278 -5.09 -13.78 12.05
C ALA A 278 -6.19 -13.59 10.97
N TYR A 279 -5.83 -13.11 9.78
CA TYR A 279 -6.75 -12.89 8.67
C TYR A 279 -6.05 -12.82 7.31
N GLY A 280 -6.84 -12.97 6.23
CA GLY A 280 -6.34 -12.95 4.85
C GLY A 280 -6.31 -11.56 4.22
N VAL A 281 -5.55 -11.46 3.10
CA VAL A 281 -5.46 -10.22 2.28
C VAL A 281 -6.84 -9.75 1.84
N ASN A 282 -7.71 -10.67 1.41
CA ASN A 282 -9.05 -10.32 0.94
C ASN A 282 -9.86 -9.59 2.02
N ALA A 283 -9.81 -10.09 3.26
CA ALA A 283 -10.54 -9.48 4.37
C ALA A 283 -10.00 -8.08 4.71
N TYR A 284 -8.69 -7.92 4.74
CA TYR A 284 -8.05 -6.62 4.97
C TYR A 284 -8.40 -5.63 3.86
N PHE A 285 -8.18 -6.00 2.59
CA PHE A 285 -8.43 -5.13 1.45
C PHE A 285 -9.90 -4.70 1.37
N THR A 286 -10.85 -5.64 1.53
CA THR A 286 -12.28 -5.30 1.53
C THR A 286 -12.64 -4.37 2.67
N SER A 287 -12.09 -4.60 3.87
CA SER A 287 -12.37 -3.74 5.04
C SER A 287 -11.82 -2.33 4.84
N THR A 288 -10.61 -2.20 4.28
CA THR A 288 -10.00 -0.90 3.97
C THR A 288 -10.81 -0.16 2.89
N LEU A 289 -11.23 -0.86 1.83
CA LEU A 289 -12.04 -0.26 0.78
C LEU A 289 -13.39 0.25 1.32
N LEU A 290 -14.08 -0.56 2.13
CA LEU A 290 -15.39 -0.22 2.67
C LEU A 290 -15.36 0.88 3.73
N PHE A 291 -14.30 0.95 4.51
CA PHE A 291 -14.25 1.84 5.68
C PHE A 291 -13.44 3.11 5.45
N ASP A 292 -12.33 3.03 4.72
CA ASP A 292 -11.45 4.18 4.46
C ASP A 292 -11.80 4.83 3.11
N VAL A 293 -11.79 4.05 2.01
CA VAL A 293 -11.99 4.63 0.68
C VAL A 293 -13.40 5.17 0.51
N LEU A 294 -14.46 4.39 0.81
CA LEU A 294 -15.82 4.86 0.54
C LEU A 294 -16.20 6.10 1.38
N PRO A 295 -16.12 6.12 2.73
CA PRO A 295 -16.56 7.29 3.49
C PRO A 295 -15.66 8.52 3.29
N MET A 296 -14.33 8.33 3.31
CA MET A 296 -13.38 9.44 3.29
C MET A 296 -13.15 10.01 1.88
N ARG A 297 -13.50 9.26 0.84
CA ARG A 297 -13.28 9.67 -0.56
C ARG A 297 -14.56 9.93 -1.32
N VAL A 298 -15.72 9.64 -0.72
CA VAL A 298 -17.04 9.93 -1.29
C VAL A 298 -17.67 11.14 -0.60
N LEU A 299 -17.73 11.14 0.74
CA LEU A 299 -18.45 12.19 1.48
C LEU A 299 -17.80 13.58 1.34
N PRO A 300 -16.48 13.78 1.52
CA PRO A 300 -15.88 15.11 1.37
C PRO A 300 -16.03 15.69 -0.04
N PRO A 301 -15.74 14.97 -1.16
CA PRO A 301 -16.02 15.49 -2.50
C PRO A 301 -17.49 15.77 -2.77
N PHE A 302 -18.39 14.98 -2.19
CA PHE A 302 -19.83 15.21 -2.32
C PHE A 302 -20.23 16.57 -1.74
N PHE A 303 -19.86 16.85 -0.49
CA PHE A 303 -20.16 18.15 0.14
C PHE A 303 -19.41 19.29 -0.52
N PHE A 304 -18.15 19.06 -0.90
CA PHE A 304 -17.34 20.04 -1.61
C PHE A 304 -18.02 20.43 -2.94
N GLY A 305 -18.41 19.45 -3.72
CA GLY A 305 -19.07 19.66 -5.01
C GLY A 305 -20.40 20.39 -4.86
N LEU A 306 -21.22 20.00 -3.89
CA LEU A 306 -22.52 20.63 -3.65
C LEU A 306 -22.38 22.12 -3.30
N ILE A 307 -21.43 22.48 -2.43
CA ILE A 307 -21.19 23.87 -2.01
C ILE A 307 -20.62 24.68 -3.17
N THR A 308 -19.58 24.20 -3.82
CA THR A 308 -18.88 24.95 -4.90
C THR A 308 -19.76 25.12 -6.12
N TYR A 309 -20.55 24.11 -6.50
CA TYR A 309 -21.46 24.19 -7.65
C TYR A 309 -22.47 25.34 -7.52
N GLN A 310 -23.09 25.45 -6.34
CA GLN A 310 -24.08 26.49 -6.05
C GLN A 310 -23.43 27.89 -5.98
N MET A 311 -22.28 28.00 -5.33
CA MET A 311 -21.63 29.31 -5.12
C MET A 311 -21.05 29.90 -6.42
N ILE A 312 -20.47 29.06 -7.27
CA ILE A 312 -19.88 29.48 -8.55
C ILE A 312 -20.97 29.78 -9.59
N GLY A 313 -22.16 29.19 -9.44
CA GLY A 313 -23.25 29.29 -10.39
C GLY A 313 -22.88 28.55 -11.69
N LEU A 314 -22.49 27.28 -11.57
CA LEU A 314 -22.22 26.41 -12.72
C LEU A 314 -23.51 26.10 -13.50
N ASN A 315 -23.44 25.22 -14.50
CA ASN A 315 -24.55 24.94 -15.43
C ASN A 315 -25.86 24.58 -14.69
N GLU A 316 -26.92 25.36 -14.90
CA GLU A 316 -28.26 25.16 -14.30
C GLU A 316 -29.26 24.58 -15.32
N GLY A 317 -28.76 24.08 -16.47
CA GLY A 317 -29.62 23.65 -17.56
C GLY A 317 -30.44 22.42 -17.25
N ASP A 318 -29.83 21.31 -16.90
CA ASP A 318 -30.46 20.04 -16.58
C ASP A 318 -30.25 19.64 -15.12
N GLU A 319 -31.25 18.98 -14.52
CA GLU A 319 -31.17 18.44 -13.16
C GLU A 319 -30.01 17.45 -12.98
N ASP A 320 -29.59 16.78 -14.05
CA ASP A 320 -28.51 15.80 -14.07
C ASP A 320 -27.10 16.42 -14.03
N CYS A 321 -26.94 17.70 -14.39
CA CYS A 321 -25.62 18.36 -14.44
C CYS A 321 -24.89 18.36 -13.08
N LEU A 322 -25.62 18.65 -12.00
CA LEU A 322 -25.08 18.60 -10.64
C LEU A 322 -24.68 17.16 -10.27
N ALA A 323 -25.48 16.17 -10.63
CA ALA A 323 -25.21 14.77 -10.34
C ALA A 323 -23.94 14.29 -11.07
N TRP A 324 -23.79 14.60 -12.35
CA TRP A 324 -22.58 14.30 -13.12
C TRP A 324 -21.35 15.00 -12.58
N PHE A 325 -21.48 16.27 -12.21
CA PHE A 325 -20.39 17.04 -11.58
C PHE A 325 -19.88 16.34 -10.31
N VAL A 326 -20.78 16.07 -9.35
CA VAL A 326 -20.43 15.44 -8.08
C VAL A 326 -19.90 14.02 -8.30
N LEU A 327 -20.50 13.25 -9.21
CA LEU A 327 -20.04 11.91 -9.54
C LEU A 327 -18.61 11.93 -10.09
N THR A 328 -18.31 12.85 -11.00
CA THR A 328 -16.97 13.02 -11.59
C THR A 328 -15.93 13.33 -10.51
N LEU A 329 -16.26 14.24 -9.58
CA LEU A 329 -15.36 14.55 -8.45
C LEU A 329 -15.08 13.34 -7.57
N ILE A 330 -16.13 12.59 -7.23
CA ILE A 330 -16.03 11.39 -6.39
C ILE A 330 -15.15 10.34 -7.07
N VAL A 331 -15.45 10.01 -8.32
CA VAL A 331 -14.75 8.94 -9.05
C VAL A 331 -13.29 9.30 -9.28
N THR A 332 -12.99 10.56 -9.59
CA THR A 332 -11.61 11.04 -9.75
C THR A 332 -10.84 11.00 -8.43
N ASN A 333 -11.47 11.40 -7.32
CA ASN A 333 -10.85 11.31 -5.99
C ASN A 333 -10.60 9.86 -5.58
N VAL A 334 -11.53 8.94 -5.90
CA VAL A 334 -11.34 7.50 -5.67
C VAL A 334 -10.19 6.95 -6.52
N ALA A 335 -10.08 7.34 -7.80
CA ALA A 335 -8.99 6.93 -8.67
C ALA A 335 -7.62 7.40 -8.15
N ALA A 336 -7.51 8.67 -7.75
CA ALA A 336 -6.33 9.24 -7.11
C ALA A 336 -5.93 8.46 -5.84
N THR A 337 -6.92 8.14 -5.02
CA THR A 337 -6.72 7.39 -3.77
C THR A 337 -6.26 5.96 -4.04
N CYS A 338 -6.87 5.25 -4.98
CA CYS A 338 -6.45 3.90 -5.36
C CYS A 338 -5.03 3.89 -5.95
N MET A 339 -4.64 4.94 -6.69
CA MET A 339 -3.26 5.11 -7.16
C MET A 339 -2.29 5.32 -5.99
N CYS A 340 -2.61 6.19 -5.02
CA CYS A 340 -1.83 6.34 -3.79
C CYS A 340 -1.70 5.02 -3.04
N MET A 341 -2.78 4.24 -2.93
CA MET A 341 -2.78 2.93 -2.28
C MET A 341 -1.85 1.94 -2.99
N ALA A 342 -1.83 1.93 -4.33
CA ALA A 342 -0.90 1.10 -5.10
C ALA A 342 0.56 1.54 -4.91
N ILE A 343 0.85 2.84 -4.97
CA ILE A 343 2.18 3.39 -4.73
C ILE A 343 2.64 3.12 -3.29
N GLY A 344 1.76 3.32 -2.30
CA GLY A 344 2.05 3.02 -0.89
C GLY A 344 2.32 1.55 -0.63
N ALA A 345 1.60 0.64 -1.32
CA ALA A 345 1.85 -0.80 -1.25
C ALA A 345 3.19 -1.22 -1.90
N ALA A 346 3.65 -0.51 -2.93
CA ALA A 346 4.90 -0.78 -3.64
C ALA A 346 6.13 -0.17 -2.94
N SER A 347 5.96 0.94 -2.24
CA SER A 347 7.07 1.74 -1.71
C SER A 347 7.61 1.20 -0.38
N ARG A 348 8.92 1.39 -0.15
CA ARG A 348 9.61 0.99 1.10
C ARG A 348 9.50 2.03 2.22
N SER A 349 9.33 3.31 1.88
CA SER A 349 9.21 4.40 2.86
C SER A 349 8.06 5.34 2.52
N VAL A 350 7.53 6.07 3.53
CA VAL A 350 6.50 7.10 3.34
C VAL A 350 7.02 8.24 2.46
N ALA A 351 8.29 8.62 2.66
CA ALA A 351 8.90 9.72 1.89
C ALA A 351 8.98 9.36 0.40
N SER A 352 9.44 8.15 0.04
CA SER A 352 9.48 7.71 -1.36
C SER A 352 8.08 7.58 -1.98
N ALA A 353 7.09 7.11 -1.21
CA ALA A 353 5.71 7.03 -1.67
C ALA A 353 5.14 8.41 -1.98
N ASN A 354 5.33 9.38 -1.08
CA ASN A 354 4.89 10.76 -1.28
C ASN A 354 5.56 11.41 -2.49
N ALA A 355 6.88 11.25 -2.66
CA ALA A 355 7.61 11.81 -3.80
C ALA A 355 7.09 11.25 -5.13
N ILE A 356 6.93 9.92 -5.23
CA ILE A 356 6.42 9.26 -6.44
C ILE A 356 4.99 9.69 -6.73
N ALA A 357 4.10 9.68 -5.72
CA ALA A 357 2.70 10.05 -5.90
C ALA A 357 2.55 11.53 -6.29
N SER A 358 3.31 12.43 -5.66
CA SER A 358 3.30 13.86 -6.01
C SER A 358 3.78 14.10 -7.44
N LEU A 359 4.84 13.40 -7.87
CA LEU A 359 5.33 13.48 -9.24
C LEU A 359 4.27 12.96 -10.23
N CYS A 360 3.65 11.82 -9.94
CA CYS A 360 2.59 11.27 -10.79
C CYS A 360 1.40 12.23 -10.90
N PHE A 361 0.99 12.87 -9.79
CA PHE A 361 -0.10 13.84 -9.78
C PHE A 361 0.25 15.11 -10.56
N LEU A 362 1.48 15.61 -10.40
CA LEU A 362 1.95 16.77 -11.15
C LEU A 362 1.94 16.50 -12.66
N VAL A 363 2.47 15.35 -13.07
CA VAL A 363 2.45 14.93 -14.48
C VAL A 363 1.01 14.76 -14.98
N ALA A 364 0.15 14.10 -14.19
CA ALA A 364 -1.26 13.93 -14.54
C ALA A 364 -1.99 15.28 -14.71
N ALA A 365 -1.73 16.25 -13.85
CA ALA A 365 -2.30 17.60 -13.93
C ALA A 365 -1.78 18.40 -15.12
N LEU A 366 -0.47 18.29 -15.46
CA LEU A 366 0.10 18.94 -16.63
C LEU A 366 -0.60 18.53 -17.93
N PHE A 367 -0.90 17.23 -18.05
CA PHE A 367 -1.61 16.67 -19.21
C PHE A 367 -3.14 16.62 -19.02
N GLY A 368 -3.67 17.37 -18.05
CA GLY A 368 -5.11 17.44 -17.74
C GLY A 368 -5.96 18.22 -18.76
N GLY A 369 -5.35 18.95 -19.68
CA GLY A 369 -6.06 19.71 -20.72
C GLY A 369 -6.34 21.17 -20.36
N PHE A 370 -6.04 21.63 -19.13
CA PHE A 370 -6.12 23.06 -18.74
C PHE A 370 -4.83 23.81 -19.01
N LEU A 371 -3.70 23.26 -18.56
CA LEU A 371 -2.39 23.89 -18.71
C LEU A 371 -1.83 23.77 -20.14
N LEU A 372 -2.17 22.69 -20.81
CA LEU A 372 -1.74 22.39 -22.18
C LEU A 372 -2.97 22.03 -23.02
N ASN A 373 -3.19 22.74 -24.12
CA ASN A 373 -4.26 22.44 -25.05
C ASN A 373 -4.07 21.02 -25.63
N LYS A 374 -5.15 20.21 -25.63
CA LYS A 374 -5.09 18.80 -26.03
C LYS A 374 -4.64 18.60 -27.47
N ASP A 375 -5.01 19.51 -28.38
CA ASP A 375 -4.61 19.46 -29.79
C ASP A 375 -3.11 19.73 -30.00
N GLN A 376 -2.49 20.48 -29.09
CA GLN A 376 -1.08 20.84 -29.15
C GLN A 376 -0.17 19.79 -28.48
N ILE A 377 -0.71 18.74 -27.88
CA ILE A 377 0.09 17.68 -27.24
C ILE A 377 0.91 16.94 -28.31
N PRO A 378 2.26 16.92 -28.22
CA PRO A 378 3.11 16.20 -29.15
C PRO A 378 2.77 14.70 -29.22
N ARG A 379 2.87 14.09 -30.38
CA ARG A 379 2.50 12.68 -30.59
C ARG A 379 3.18 11.73 -29.61
N TYR A 380 4.46 11.98 -29.28
CA TYR A 380 5.21 11.16 -28.34
C TYR A 380 4.73 11.26 -26.89
N ALA A 381 4.00 12.31 -26.52
CA ALA A 381 3.49 12.54 -25.16
C ALA A 381 1.99 12.21 -25.01
N ARG A 382 1.26 11.93 -26.10
CA ARG A 382 -0.19 11.65 -26.06
C ARG A 382 -0.56 10.46 -25.18
N TRP A 383 0.33 9.49 -25.06
CA TRP A 383 0.10 8.33 -24.20
C TRP A 383 0.02 8.71 -22.71
N ILE A 384 0.71 9.78 -22.28
CA ILE A 384 0.65 10.28 -20.89
C ILE A 384 -0.74 10.83 -20.60
N ALA A 385 -1.28 11.65 -21.52
CA ALA A 385 -2.64 12.15 -21.41
C ALA A 385 -3.67 11.00 -21.38
N ALA A 386 -3.48 9.96 -22.20
CA ALA A 386 -4.36 8.80 -22.25
C ALA A 386 -4.39 7.96 -20.95
N VAL A 387 -3.33 8.02 -20.14
CA VAL A 387 -3.25 7.32 -18.84
C VAL A 387 -3.69 8.20 -17.68
N SER A 388 -3.71 9.53 -17.87
CA SER A 388 -4.03 10.50 -16.82
C SER A 388 -5.52 10.48 -16.48
N PHE A 389 -5.85 10.08 -15.25
CA PHE A 389 -7.23 10.18 -14.73
C PHE A 389 -7.68 11.65 -14.57
N VAL A 390 -6.74 12.58 -14.36
CA VAL A 390 -7.01 14.01 -14.30
C VAL A 390 -7.48 14.53 -15.65
N ASN A 391 -6.93 14.02 -16.76
CA ASN A 391 -7.34 14.40 -18.11
C ASN A 391 -8.82 14.10 -18.35
N TYR A 392 -9.26 12.88 -18.06
CA TYR A 392 -10.66 12.49 -18.25
C TYR A 392 -11.58 13.15 -17.22
N GLY A 393 -11.15 13.25 -15.96
CA GLY A 393 -11.93 13.92 -14.93
C GLY A 393 -12.15 15.41 -15.24
N TYR A 394 -11.12 16.09 -15.74
CA TYR A 394 -11.23 17.49 -16.12
C TYR A 394 -12.08 17.66 -17.40
N GLU A 395 -11.89 16.82 -18.42
CA GLU A 395 -12.72 16.81 -19.63
C GLU A 395 -14.20 16.65 -19.29
N ALA A 396 -14.53 15.67 -18.43
CA ALA A 396 -15.89 15.44 -17.97
C ALA A 396 -16.51 16.67 -17.26
N LEU A 397 -15.73 17.36 -16.41
CA LEU A 397 -16.20 18.58 -15.74
C LEU A 397 -16.42 19.74 -16.70
N VAL A 398 -15.52 19.93 -17.66
CA VAL A 398 -15.61 21.01 -18.65
C VAL A 398 -16.75 20.74 -19.64
N VAL A 399 -16.91 19.51 -20.09
CA VAL A 399 -18.04 19.11 -20.94
C VAL A 399 -19.37 19.32 -20.22
N ASN A 400 -19.47 18.90 -18.95
CA ASN A 400 -20.67 19.11 -18.13
C ASN A 400 -21.05 20.58 -17.94
N GLU A 401 -20.05 21.49 -17.93
CA GLU A 401 -20.29 22.93 -17.76
C GLU A 401 -20.68 23.61 -19.09
N PHE A 402 -20.05 23.23 -20.21
CA PHE A 402 -20.18 23.97 -21.47
C PHE A 402 -21.01 23.27 -22.53
N ALA A 403 -21.12 21.92 -22.56
CA ALA A 403 -22.00 21.21 -23.48
C ALA A 403 -23.46 21.42 -23.06
N ASP A 404 -24.34 21.55 -24.04
CA ASP A 404 -25.81 21.71 -23.85
C ASP A 404 -26.20 22.78 -22.81
N ASN A 405 -25.29 23.75 -22.55
CA ASN A 405 -25.60 24.83 -21.64
C ASN A 405 -26.52 25.84 -22.32
N PRO A 406 -27.73 26.10 -21.79
CA PRO A 406 -28.68 27.08 -22.39
C PRO A 406 -28.14 28.51 -22.30
N ARG A 407 -27.04 28.74 -21.56
CA ARG A 407 -26.41 30.05 -21.44
C ARG A 407 -25.52 30.32 -22.64
N THR A 408 -25.70 31.48 -23.28
CA THR A 408 -24.74 32.01 -24.26
C THR A 408 -23.61 32.72 -23.57
N PHE A 409 -22.37 32.38 -23.95
CA PHE A 409 -21.15 33.03 -23.47
C PHE A 409 -20.80 34.19 -24.42
N THR A 410 -20.20 35.26 -23.92
CA THR A 410 -19.80 36.41 -24.75
C THR A 410 -18.27 36.48 -24.83
N LEU A 411 -17.74 36.46 -26.05
CA LEU A 411 -16.32 36.73 -26.28
C LEU A 411 -16.15 38.22 -26.59
N THR A 412 -15.38 38.91 -25.76
CA THR A 412 -14.98 40.31 -26.00
C THR A 412 -13.88 40.33 -27.05
N SER A 413 -14.16 40.93 -28.22
CA SER A 413 -13.13 41.20 -29.22
C SER A 413 -12.26 42.39 -28.70
N GLY A 414 -11.00 42.13 -28.42
CA GLY A 414 -10.05 43.17 -27.97
C GLY A 414 -9.71 44.23 -29.03
N TRP A 415 -10.41 44.26 -30.15
CA TRP A 415 -10.23 45.25 -31.21
C TRP A 415 -11.32 46.31 -31.14
N ASN A 416 -10.94 47.53 -30.79
CA ASN A 416 -11.77 48.73 -30.93
C ASN A 416 -12.04 49.04 -32.43
N SER A 417 -12.79 48.17 -33.11
CA SER A 417 -13.27 48.47 -34.45
C SER A 417 -14.71 48.97 -34.34
N THR A 418 -14.95 50.13 -34.89
CA THR A 418 -16.26 50.81 -34.96
C THR A 418 -17.31 50.05 -35.78
N THR A 419 -16.96 48.91 -36.34
CA THR A 419 -17.79 48.16 -37.29
C THR A 419 -18.21 46.73 -36.83
N LEU A 420 -17.63 46.20 -35.73
CA LEU A 420 -18.01 44.89 -35.18
C LEU A 420 -18.52 45.03 -33.74
N PRO A 421 -19.55 44.31 -33.35
CA PRO A 421 -20.00 44.32 -31.96
C PRO A 421 -18.86 43.88 -31.04
N ASN A 422 -18.65 44.63 -29.97
CA ASN A 422 -17.60 44.33 -28.98
C ASN A 422 -17.81 43.00 -28.25
N GLU A 423 -19.01 42.43 -28.34
CA GLU A 423 -19.39 41.18 -27.73
C GLU A 423 -20.01 40.25 -28.76
N VAL A 424 -19.40 39.10 -28.96
CA VAL A 424 -19.91 38.05 -29.86
C VAL A 424 -20.48 36.92 -29.01
N PRO A 425 -21.79 36.61 -29.10
CA PRO A 425 -22.34 35.47 -28.39
C PRO A 425 -21.82 34.17 -29.03
N VAL A 426 -21.32 33.28 -28.17
CA VAL A 426 -20.71 32.01 -28.57
C VAL A 426 -21.38 30.87 -27.81
N PRO A 427 -21.83 29.82 -28.47
CA PRO A 427 -22.34 28.64 -27.77
C PRO A 427 -21.22 27.92 -27.06
N GLY A 428 -21.55 27.20 -25.94
CA GLY A 428 -20.58 26.48 -25.14
C GLY A 428 -19.76 25.44 -25.90
N GLU A 429 -20.37 24.78 -26.89
CA GLU A 429 -19.67 23.82 -27.77
C GLU A 429 -18.49 24.45 -28.54
N LYS A 430 -18.61 25.70 -28.92
CA LYS A 430 -17.51 26.42 -29.58
C LYS A 430 -16.38 26.72 -28.61
N VAL A 431 -16.72 26.98 -27.35
CA VAL A 431 -15.71 27.11 -26.28
C VAL A 431 -14.94 25.78 -26.11
N LEU A 432 -15.65 24.64 -26.04
CA LEU A 432 -15.03 23.32 -25.95
C LEU A 432 -14.04 23.08 -27.08
N SER A 433 -14.47 23.29 -28.33
CA SER A 433 -13.60 23.07 -29.50
C SER A 433 -12.36 23.96 -29.52
N THR A 434 -12.43 25.18 -29.00
CA THR A 434 -11.31 26.12 -28.94
C THR A 434 -10.19 25.61 -27.98
N PHE A 435 -10.57 24.90 -26.92
CA PHE A 435 -9.63 24.32 -25.97
C PHE A 435 -9.25 22.86 -26.28
N GLY A 436 -9.68 22.31 -27.40
CA GLY A 436 -9.35 20.96 -27.87
C GLY A 436 -10.16 19.85 -27.20
N PHE A 437 -11.37 20.17 -26.70
CA PHE A 437 -12.30 19.18 -26.17
C PHE A 437 -13.29 18.81 -27.26
N HIS A 438 -13.29 17.55 -27.69
CA HIS A 438 -14.09 17.04 -28.81
C HIS A 438 -15.15 16.03 -28.39
N VAL A 439 -15.30 15.76 -27.11
CA VAL A 439 -16.26 14.81 -26.54
C VAL A 439 -17.57 15.59 -26.25
N ALA A 440 -18.68 15.05 -26.69
CA ALA A 440 -20.00 15.66 -26.49
C ALA A 440 -20.70 15.15 -25.21
N GLU A 441 -20.23 14.06 -24.60
CA GLU A 441 -20.90 13.39 -23.50
C GLU A 441 -19.93 13.16 -22.32
N VAL A 442 -20.42 13.33 -21.09
CA VAL A 442 -19.68 13.14 -19.83
C VAL A 442 -19.45 11.65 -19.52
N SER A 443 -20.40 10.80 -19.92
CA SER A 443 -20.44 9.39 -19.49
C SER A 443 -19.23 8.55 -19.90
N PRO A 444 -18.63 8.70 -21.11
CA PRO A 444 -17.46 7.92 -21.48
C PRO A 444 -16.22 8.23 -20.63
N ASP A 445 -16.01 9.49 -20.31
CA ASP A 445 -14.84 9.92 -19.52
C ASP A 445 -14.94 9.42 -18.09
N VAL A 446 -16.11 9.54 -17.46
CA VAL A 446 -16.35 8.98 -16.12
C VAL A 446 -16.16 7.47 -16.11
N ALA A 447 -16.59 6.75 -17.16
CA ALA A 447 -16.37 5.32 -17.27
C ALA A 447 -14.88 4.95 -17.37
N VAL A 448 -14.07 5.75 -18.08
CA VAL A 448 -12.60 5.56 -18.13
C VAL A 448 -11.97 5.78 -16.77
N VAL A 449 -12.37 6.83 -16.03
CA VAL A 449 -11.85 7.08 -14.67
C VAL A 449 -12.24 5.94 -13.72
N CYS A 450 -13.45 5.41 -13.81
CA CYS A 450 -13.88 4.22 -13.06
C CYS A 450 -13.00 3.00 -13.37
N ALA A 451 -12.70 2.76 -14.65
CA ALA A 451 -11.82 1.66 -15.06
C ALA A 451 -10.39 1.85 -14.53
N GLN A 452 -9.86 3.07 -14.53
CA GLN A 452 -8.56 3.40 -13.96
C GLN A 452 -8.55 3.21 -12.44
N ALA A 453 -9.59 3.62 -11.72
CA ALA A 453 -9.75 3.38 -10.29
C ALA A 453 -9.74 1.89 -9.96
N ALA A 454 -10.50 1.09 -10.71
CA ALA A 454 -10.52 -0.37 -10.57
C ALA A 454 -9.16 -1.00 -10.86
N PHE A 455 -8.45 -0.52 -11.88
CA PHE A 455 -7.09 -0.97 -12.20
C PHE A 455 -6.11 -0.70 -11.05
N PHE A 456 -6.08 0.51 -10.50
CA PHE A 456 -5.20 0.85 -9.38
C PHE A 456 -5.57 0.07 -8.10
N ALA A 457 -6.86 -0.16 -7.85
CA ALA A 457 -7.32 -1.00 -6.75
C ALA A 457 -6.85 -2.45 -6.90
N CYS A 458 -6.97 -3.02 -8.10
CA CYS A 458 -6.46 -4.36 -8.41
C CYS A 458 -4.93 -4.43 -8.28
N ALA A 459 -4.21 -3.42 -8.76
CA ALA A 459 -2.76 -3.34 -8.63
C ALA A 459 -2.34 -3.31 -7.15
N SER A 460 -3.01 -2.50 -6.34
CA SER A 460 -2.80 -2.45 -4.89
C SER A 460 -3.04 -3.80 -4.21
N TYR A 461 -4.13 -4.48 -4.56
CA TYR A 461 -4.44 -5.83 -4.06
C TYR A 461 -3.35 -6.84 -4.40
N VAL A 462 -2.89 -6.86 -5.66
CA VAL A 462 -1.82 -7.77 -6.11
C VAL A 462 -0.52 -7.50 -5.36
N MET A 463 -0.17 -6.23 -5.16
CA MET A 463 1.03 -5.84 -4.41
C MET A 463 0.95 -6.26 -2.94
N LEU A 464 -0.20 -6.07 -2.29
CA LEU A 464 -0.43 -6.54 -0.91
C LEU A 464 -0.38 -8.06 -0.79
N ARG A 465 -0.91 -8.77 -1.79
CA ARG A 465 -0.87 -10.24 -1.83
C ARG A 465 0.56 -10.78 -1.94
N ASN A 466 1.40 -10.11 -2.73
CA ASN A 466 2.77 -10.54 -2.99
C ASN A 466 3.78 -9.98 -1.96
N ALA A 467 3.34 -9.14 -1.03
CA ALA A 467 4.20 -8.50 -0.03
C ALA A 467 4.88 -9.47 0.97
N GLU A 468 4.42 -10.71 1.08
CA GLU A 468 5.08 -11.76 1.88
C GLU A 468 6.30 -12.36 1.20
N ARG A 469 6.37 -12.27 -0.12
CA ARG A 469 7.52 -12.75 -0.86
C ARG A 469 8.53 -11.61 -0.87
N GLU A 470 9.46 -11.61 0.06
CA GLU A 470 10.60 -10.66 0.13
C GLU A 470 11.56 -10.76 -1.07
N THR A 471 11.34 -11.71 -1.97
CA THR A 471 11.92 -11.65 -3.31
C THR A 471 11.39 -10.40 -3.98
N ALA A 472 12.29 -9.48 -4.28
CA ALA A 472 12.10 -8.18 -4.93
C ALA A 472 10.85 -8.18 -5.82
N PRO A 473 9.94 -7.19 -5.69
CA PRO A 473 8.84 -7.08 -6.62
C PRO A 473 9.47 -7.00 -8.01
N THR A 474 9.26 -8.04 -8.82
CA THR A 474 9.65 -7.98 -10.21
C THR A 474 8.75 -6.93 -10.84
N TRP A 475 9.22 -5.70 -10.87
CA TRP A 475 8.57 -4.56 -11.53
C TRP A 475 8.13 -4.93 -12.96
N SER A 476 8.79 -5.95 -13.54
CA SER A 476 8.46 -6.50 -14.85
C SER A 476 7.05 -7.08 -14.99
N GLY A 477 6.45 -7.62 -13.94
CA GLY A 477 5.07 -8.15 -13.97
C GLY A 477 4.01 -7.06 -13.89
N ALA A 478 4.19 -6.11 -12.97
CA ALA A 478 3.29 -4.97 -12.81
C ALA A 478 3.40 -4.03 -14.04
N TRP A 479 4.61 -3.80 -14.54
CA TRP A 479 4.84 -3.00 -15.74
C TRP A 479 4.20 -3.61 -17.00
N ARG A 480 4.30 -4.93 -17.21
CA ARG A 480 3.64 -5.61 -18.32
C ARG A 480 2.10 -5.57 -18.24
N ALA A 481 1.54 -5.59 -17.03
CA ALA A 481 0.09 -5.40 -16.83
C ALA A 481 -0.32 -3.95 -17.12
N CYS A 482 0.45 -2.97 -16.64
CA CYS A 482 0.25 -1.55 -16.95
C CYS A 482 0.35 -1.28 -18.45
N ALA A 483 1.37 -1.80 -19.12
CA ALA A 483 1.57 -1.60 -20.56
C ALA A 483 0.41 -2.18 -21.40
N ARG A 484 -0.12 -3.35 -21.02
CA ARG A 484 -1.30 -3.93 -21.69
C ARG A 484 -2.56 -3.08 -21.47
N PHE A 485 -2.79 -2.61 -20.25
CA PHE A 485 -3.94 -1.76 -19.92
C PHE A 485 -3.89 -0.42 -20.69
N VAL A 486 -2.71 0.22 -20.70
CA VAL A 486 -2.47 1.45 -21.50
C VAL A 486 -2.74 1.22 -22.96
N GLY A 487 -2.28 0.10 -23.51
CA GLY A 487 -2.55 -0.28 -24.92
C GLY A 487 -4.03 -0.47 -25.22
N GLU A 488 -4.80 -1.07 -24.30
CA GLU A 488 -6.25 -1.25 -24.48
C GLU A 488 -7.03 0.06 -24.33
N CYS A 489 -6.69 0.93 -23.38
CA CYS A 489 -7.29 2.25 -23.24
C CYS A 489 -7.04 3.11 -24.50
N TRP A 490 -5.79 3.10 -25.00
CA TRP A 490 -5.43 3.80 -26.23
C TRP A 490 -6.18 3.27 -27.46
N ARG A 491 -6.32 1.96 -27.59
CA ARG A 491 -7.08 1.31 -28.67
C ARG A 491 -8.56 1.67 -28.63
N ARG A 492 -9.18 1.73 -27.46
CA ARG A 492 -10.59 2.13 -27.30
C ARG A 492 -10.80 3.59 -27.71
N ARG A 493 -9.93 4.50 -27.28
CA ARG A 493 -10.02 5.91 -27.63
C ARG A 493 -9.83 6.14 -29.13
N TYR A 494 -8.84 5.49 -29.74
CA TYR A 494 -8.62 5.54 -31.18
C TYR A 494 -9.86 5.05 -31.96
N LEU A 495 -10.55 4.04 -31.48
CA LEU A 495 -11.78 3.54 -32.10
C LEU A 495 -12.97 4.50 -31.90
N VAL A 496 -13.04 5.21 -30.78
CA VAL A 496 -14.08 6.24 -30.55
C VAL A 496 -13.80 7.46 -31.41
N GLU A 497 -12.58 7.95 -31.46
CA GLU A 497 -12.20 9.07 -32.36
C GLU A 497 -12.42 8.73 -33.83
N LYS A 498 -12.15 7.51 -34.27
CA LYS A 498 -12.41 7.05 -35.62
C LYS A 498 -13.90 6.94 -35.94
N ARG A 499 -14.73 6.60 -34.93
CA ARG A 499 -16.21 6.57 -35.08
C ARG A 499 -16.80 7.97 -35.07
N SER A 500 -16.30 8.91 -34.28
CA SER A 500 -16.77 10.30 -34.31
C SER A 500 -16.35 11.02 -35.60
N ALA A 501 -15.12 10.79 -36.08
CA ALA A 501 -14.65 11.28 -37.36
C ALA A 501 -15.48 10.69 -38.54
N ALA A 502 -15.81 9.40 -38.49
CA ALA A 502 -16.65 8.75 -39.50
C ALA A 502 -18.11 9.24 -39.46
N ARG A 503 -18.64 9.66 -38.30
CA ARG A 503 -19.95 10.30 -38.21
C ARG A 503 -19.93 11.74 -38.75
N ALA A 504 -18.84 12.48 -38.52
CA ALA A 504 -18.70 13.85 -39.05
C ALA A 504 -18.56 13.86 -40.59
N THR A 505 -17.98 12.82 -41.19
CA THR A 505 -17.89 12.70 -42.66
C THR A 505 -19.18 12.21 -43.30
N THR A 506 -20.07 11.50 -42.61
CA THR A 506 -21.36 11.09 -43.15
C THR A 506 -22.42 12.20 -43.18
N THR A 507 -22.21 13.34 -42.55
CA THR A 507 -23.08 14.52 -42.62
C THR A 507 -22.64 15.54 -43.69
N THR A 508 -21.47 15.34 -44.32
CA THR A 508 -20.96 16.21 -45.41
C THR A 508 -20.94 15.56 -46.79
N ASP A 509 -21.31 14.28 -46.92
CA ASP A 509 -21.24 13.53 -48.17
C ASP A 509 -22.60 13.38 -48.89
N GLU A 510 -23.50 14.38 -48.78
CA GLU A 510 -24.54 14.55 -49.78
C GLU A 510 -24.20 15.58 -50.88
N GLU A 511 -23.02 16.21 -50.84
CA GLU A 511 -22.51 17.04 -51.94
C GLU A 511 -21.02 16.76 -52.15
N GLU A 512 -20.69 15.92 -53.07
CA GLU A 512 -19.55 15.88 -53.99
C GLU A 512 -19.09 14.46 -54.32
N SER A 513 -19.62 13.96 -55.40
CA SER A 513 -19.05 12.84 -56.15
C SER A 513 -17.80 13.29 -56.93
N MET A 514 -16.76 12.44 -56.97
CA MET A 514 -15.61 12.36 -57.89
C MET A 514 -14.25 12.67 -57.26
N LEU A 515 -13.48 11.63 -56.97
CA LEU A 515 -12.17 11.27 -57.55
C LEU A 515 -11.43 10.17 -56.75
N PRO A 516 -10.40 9.52 -57.28
CA PRO A 516 -10.22 8.08 -57.11
C PRO A 516 -9.20 7.65 -56.05
N SER A 517 -9.30 6.34 -55.74
CA SER A 517 -8.46 5.50 -54.87
C SER A 517 -6.94 5.65 -55.05
N SER A 518 -6.20 5.75 -53.92
CA SER A 518 -4.83 5.24 -53.83
C SER A 518 -4.64 4.47 -52.51
N GLU A 519 -4.43 3.19 -52.67
CA GLU A 519 -4.03 2.23 -51.66
C GLU A 519 -2.68 2.62 -51.08
N PHE A 520 -2.55 2.64 -49.76
CA PHE A 520 -1.25 2.58 -49.08
C PHE A 520 -1.25 1.39 -48.14
N THR A 521 -0.59 0.34 -48.60
CA THR A 521 -0.21 -0.85 -47.81
C THR A 521 1.06 -0.54 -47.06
N VAL A 522 1.02 -0.61 -45.71
CA VAL A 522 2.24 -0.61 -44.90
C VAL A 522 2.54 -2.04 -44.49
N ALA A 523 3.60 -2.58 -45.09
CA ALA A 523 4.21 -3.83 -44.69
C ALA A 523 4.99 -3.64 -43.38
N TYR A 524 4.78 -4.56 -42.45
CA TYR A 524 5.65 -4.73 -41.29
C TYR A 524 6.69 -5.77 -41.65
N ASP A 525 7.93 -5.34 -41.65
CA ASP A 525 9.09 -6.21 -41.80
C ASP A 525 9.55 -6.62 -40.38
N SER A 526 9.67 -7.92 -40.21
CA SER A 526 10.22 -8.57 -39.01
C SER A 526 11.62 -9.08 -39.37
N ASP A 527 12.64 -8.44 -38.85
CA ASP A 527 13.99 -9.01 -38.86
C ASP A 527 14.63 -8.88 -37.48
N GLU A 528 14.84 -10.02 -36.88
CA GLU A 528 16.06 -10.64 -36.38
C GLU A 528 17.14 -9.69 -35.81
N TYR A 529 17.40 -9.81 -34.50
CA TYR A 529 18.73 -9.55 -33.96
C TYR A 529 19.23 -10.78 -33.22
N SER A 530 20.18 -11.43 -33.86
CA SER A 530 21.05 -12.46 -33.31
C SER A 530 22.06 -11.86 -32.33
N SER A 531 22.32 -12.64 -31.30
CA SER A 531 23.44 -12.52 -30.37
C SER A 531 24.79 -12.60 -31.09
N ASP A 532 25.74 -11.80 -30.67
CA ASP A 532 27.16 -12.17 -30.66
C ASP A 532 27.82 -11.57 -29.41
N ASP A 533 28.53 -12.47 -28.75
CA ASP A 533 29.46 -12.26 -27.65
C ASP A 533 30.66 -11.44 -28.12
N ASP A 534 31.19 -10.56 -27.27
CA ASP A 534 32.62 -10.36 -27.20
C ASP A 534 33.10 -9.83 -25.85
N ASP A 535 34.12 -10.50 -25.36
CA ASP A 535 34.88 -10.26 -24.14
C ASP A 535 35.73 -8.99 -24.25
N GLY A 536 35.96 -8.30 -23.15
CA GLY A 536 36.94 -7.21 -23.08
C GLY A 536 37.11 -6.66 -21.68
N GLU A 537 38.10 -7.19 -20.97
CA GLU A 537 38.71 -6.66 -19.74
C GLU A 537 39.22 -5.23 -19.94
N GLU A 538 39.18 -4.41 -18.89
CA GLU A 538 40.31 -3.65 -18.32
C GLU A 538 39.82 -2.54 -17.35
N GLU A 539 40.32 -2.68 -16.12
CA GLU A 539 41.12 -1.78 -15.25
C GLU A 539 40.54 -0.41 -14.81
N GLU A 540 40.45 -0.34 -13.48
CA GLU A 540 40.95 0.69 -12.52
C GLU A 540 40.83 2.19 -12.87
N ASP A 541 40.21 2.99 -12.01
CA ASP A 541 40.82 3.89 -11.00
C ASP A 541 39.84 4.84 -10.35
N GLU A 542 39.97 4.90 -9.02
CA GLU A 542 39.81 5.98 -8.05
C GLU A 542 39.14 7.33 -8.47
N ILE A 543 38.08 7.71 -7.85
CA ILE A 543 38.01 8.78 -6.80
C ILE A 543 36.69 8.65 -6.05
#